data_1ffdb77470b853ad06fff5cf3ee25ddb
#
_entry.id   1ffdb77470b853ad06fff5cf3ee25ddb
#
_cell.length_a   1.000
_cell.length_b   1.000
_cell.length_c   1.000
_cell.angle_alpha   90.00
_cell.angle_beta   90.00
_cell.angle_gamma   90.00
#
_symmetry.space_group_name_H-M   'P 1'
#
loop_
_entity.id
_entity.type
_entity.pdbx_description
1 polymer ?
#
loop_
_entity_poly.entity_id
_entity_poly.type
_entity_poly.pdbx_seq_one_letter_code
_entity_poly.pdbx_strand_id
1 'polypeptide(L)'
;SEKKQAIKEALKPQARRTSVVEDYSAELDEMASLTRALGKDKKDDETSQAWKKGYPYDTKLSRKAYEKEKRALQIELLKLQLWAKSTGQKILIIFEGRDAAGKGGSIKRFTEHLNPRGARVVALEKPTDIEQTQWYFQRYIKHLPSGGEIVLMDRSWYNRAGVERVMGYCTQA
;
A
#
# COMPACT_ATOMS: atom_id res chain seq x y z
N SER A 1 26.41 -9.54 39.56
CA SER A 1 27.14 -8.72 38.60
C SER A 1 27.00 -9.27 37.16
N GLU A 2 27.15 -10.57 36.96
CA GLU A 2 27.15 -11.24 35.64
C GLU A 2 25.80 -11.19 34.92
N LYS A 3 24.65 -11.34 35.63
CA LYS A 3 23.34 -11.25 35.03
C LYS A 3 23.02 -9.87 34.41
N LYS A 4 23.54 -8.78 34.96
CA LYS A 4 23.37 -7.43 34.38
C LYS A 4 24.23 -7.23 33.13
N GLN A 5 25.35 -7.92 33.02
CA GLN A 5 26.22 -7.86 31.85
C GLN A 5 25.65 -8.66 30.67
N ALA A 6 25.10 -9.84 30.93
CA ALA A 6 24.40 -10.65 29.92
C ALA A 6 23.18 -9.97 29.33
N ILE A 7 22.39 -9.24 30.14
CA ILE A 7 21.24 -8.46 29.67
C ILE A 7 21.68 -7.26 28.83
N LYS A 8 22.81 -6.60 29.16
CA LYS A 8 23.38 -5.52 28.35
C LYS A 8 23.90 -6.00 26.99
N GLU A 9 24.41 -7.22 26.93
CA GLU A 9 24.92 -7.82 25.70
C GLU A 9 23.79 -8.29 24.77
N ALA A 10 22.69 -8.80 25.33
CA ALA A 10 21.48 -9.18 24.59
C ALA A 10 20.71 -7.97 24.05
N LEU A 11 20.91 -6.77 24.62
CA LEU A 11 20.29 -5.51 24.20
C LEU A 11 21.13 -4.68 23.23
N LYS A 12 22.32 -5.13 22.84
CA LYS A 12 23.08 -4.48 21.75
C LYS A 12 22.32 -4.68 20.44
N PRO A 13 21.99 -3.59 19.71
CA PRO A 13 21.38 -3.73 18.39
C PRO A 13 22.34 -4.52 17.51
N GLN A 14 21.85 -5.65 16.99
CA GLN A 14 22.66 -6.50 16.13
C GLN A 14 23.10 -5.70 14.90
N ALA A 15 24.40 -5.62 14.66
CA ALA A 15 25.05 -4.89 13.56
C ALA A 15 24.56 -5.27 12.14
N ARG A 16 23.78 -6.35 12.01
CA ARG A 16 23.09 -6.74 10.75
C ARG A 16 21.98 -5.80 10.31
N ARG A 17 21.48 -4.88 11.16
CA ARG A 17 20.39 -3.96 10.79
C ARG A 17 20.86 -2.74 10.00
N THR A 18 22.10 -2.32 10.18
CA THR A 18 22.67 -1.15 9.48
C THR A 18 23.08 -1.46 8.04
N SER A 19 23.65 -2.63 7.77
CA SER A 19 24.10 -3.01 6.43
C SER A 19 22.96 -3.13 5.41
N VAL A 20 21.78 -3.61 5.83
CA VAL A 20 20.62 -3.77 4.93
C VAL A 20 20.03 -2.42 4.52
N VAL A 21 20.08 -1.41 5.38
CA VAL A 21 19.60 -0.06 5.06
C VAL A 21 20.60 0.69 4.17
N GLU A 22 21.90 0.47 4.37
CA GLU A 22 22.96 1.07 3.55
C GLU A 22 23.02 0.49 2.14
N ASP A 23 22.81 -0.83 1.96
CA ASP A 23 22.74 -1.46 0.63
C ASP A 23 21.58 -0.95 -0.23
N TYR A 24 20.45 -0.55 0.41
CA TYR A 24 19.30 -0.01 -0.32
C TYR A 24 19.32 1.50 -0.50
N SER A 25 20.19 2.23 0.19
CA SER A 25 20.29 3.69 0.03
C SER A 25 20.79 4.08 -1.37
N ALA A 26 21.71 3.32 -1.93
CA ALA A 26 22.20 3.52 -3.31
C ALA A 26 21.12 3.25 -4.35
N GLU A 27 20.33 2.18 -4.20
CA GLU A 27 19.19 1.88 -5.09
C GLU A 27 18.10 2.96 -4.99
N LEU A 28 17.87 3.49 -3.79
CA LEU A 28 16.91 4.59 -3.56
C LEU A 28 17.37 5.89 -4.24
N ASP A 29 18.67 6.19 -4.19
CA ASP A 29 19.25 7.37 -4.82
C ASP A 29 19.28 7.24 -6.35
N GLU A 30 19.52 6.04 -6.88
CA GLU A 30 19.46 5.75 -8.31
C GLU A 30 18.01 5.86 -8.83
N MET A 31 17.03 5.26 -8.16
CA MET A 31 15.62 5.44 -8.49
C MET A 31 15.19 6.90 -8.35
N ALA A 32 15.72 7.61 -7.37
CA ALA A 32 15.48 9.04 -7.21
C ALA A 32 16.06 9.86 -8.37
N SER A 33 17.18 9.45 -8.95
CA SER A 33 17.79 10.11 -10.11
C SER A 33 17.04 9.81 -11.41
N LEU A 34 16.64 8.56 -11.64
CA LEU A 34 15.85 8.12 -12.81
C LEU A 34 14.49 8.84 -12.87
N THR A 35 13.83 9.01 -11.73
CA THR A 35 12.55 9.72 -11.67
C THR A 35 12.71 11.22 -11.93
N ARG A 36 13.89 11.83 -11.62
CA ARG A 36 14.20 13.21 -12.00
C ARG A 36 14.33 13.39 -13.50
N ALA A 37 14.90 12.39 -14.21
CA ALA A 37 15.11 12.42 -15.65
C ALA A 37 13.80 12.27 -16.45
N LEU A 38 12.78 11.60 -15.90
CA LEU A 38 11.49 11.33 -16.56
C LEU A 38 10.47 12.47 -16.42
N GLY A 39 10.75 13.49 -15.61
CA GLY A 39 9.84 14.60 -15.31
C GLY A 39 9.92 15.75 -16.32
N LYS A 40 9.67 15.52 -17.62
CA LYS A 40 9.46 16.62 -18.58
C LYS A 40 8.04 17.17 -18.43
N ASP A 41 7.97 18.46 -18.11
CA ASP A 41 6.76 19.26 -17.93
C ASP A 41 5.83 19.19 -19.15
N LYS A 42 4.63 18.60 -18.95
CA LYS A 42 3.47 18.91 -19.80
C LYS A 42 2.67 20.01 -19.09
N LYS A 43 2.32 21.06 -19.84
CA LYS A 43 1.49 22.17 -19.36
C LYS A 43 0.21 21.66 -18.72
N ASP A 44 -0.09 22.21 -17.55
CA ASP A 44 -1.37 21.96 -16.85
C ASP A 44 -2.53 22.40 -17.75
N ASP A 45 -3.40 21.46 -18.09
CA ASP A 45 -4.64 21.75 -18.80
C ASP A 45 -5.68 22.28 -17.79
N GLU A 46 -6.02 23.56 -17.90
CA GLU A 46 -6.95 24.28 -17.01
C GLU A 46 -8.44 23.86 -17.23
N THR A 47 -8.74 22.92 -18.12
CA THR A 47 -10.07 22.79 -18.73
C THR A 47 -11.09 21.99 -17.93
N SER A 48 -10.75 21.29 -16.87
CA SER A 48 -11.74 20.57 -16.06
C SER A 48 -11.94 21.15 -14.68
N GLN A 49 -12.97 21.98 -14.52
CA GLN A 49 -13.40 22.50 -13.21
C GLN A 49 -14.34 21.54 -12.44
N ALA A 50 -14.60 20.36 -12.97
CA ALA A 50 -15.50 19.36 -12.37
C ALA A 50 -15.08 18.92 -10.95
N TRP A 51 -13.78 19.01 -10.64
CA TRP A 51 -13.25 18.69 -9.33
C TRP A 51 -13.66 19.72 -8.24
N LYS A 52 -14.03 20.95 -8.62
CA LYS A 52 -14.44 22.01 -7.66
C LYS A 52 -15.77 21.70 -6.99
N LYS A 53 -16.64 20.93 -7.61
CA LYS A 53 -17.96 20.62 -7.07
C LYS A 53 -17.83 19.50 -6.02
N GLY A 54 -17.87 19.89 -4.75
CA GLY A 54 -17.74 18.97 -3.62
C GLY A 54 -16.29 18.64 -3.21
N TYR A 55 -15.32 19.39 -3.73
CA TYR A 55 -13.93 19.24 -3.32
C TYR A 55 -13.71 19.91 -1.96
N PRO A 56 -13.10 19.21 -0.97
CA PRO A 56 -13.03 19.71 0.40
C PRO A 56 -11.95 20.76 0.65
N TYR A 57 -11.16 21.13 -0.36
CA TYR A 57 -10.06 22.09 -0.26
C TYR A 57 -10.31 23.31 -1.15
N ASP A 58 -9.85 24.48 -0.70
CA ASP A 58 -10.06 25.76 -1.41
C ASP A 58 -9.34 25.82 -2.76
N THR A 59 -8.20 25.14 -2.86
CA THR A 59 -7.37 25.16 -4.07
C THR A 59 -6.91 23.76 -4.46
N LYS A 60 -6.83 23.50 -5.75
CA LYS A 60 -6.23 22.29 -6.31
C LYS A 60 -4.70 22.41 -6.19
N LEU A 61 -4.04 21.33 -5.72
CA LEU A 61 -2.58 21.25 -5.76
C LEU A 61 -2.07 21.38 -7.19
N SER A 62 -1.03 22.18 -7.40
CA SER A 62 -0.33 22.19 -8.68
C SER A 62 0.28 20.81 -8.95
N ARG A 63 0.42 20.45 -10.22
CA ARG A 63 1.02 19.17 -10.60
C ARG A 63 2.41 18.98 -9.99
N LYS A 64 3.22 20.04 -9.97
CA LYS A 64 4.58 20.00 -9.41
C LYS A 64 4.56 19.74 -7.90
N ALA A 65 3.66 20.40 -7.16
CA ALA A 65 3.49 20.16 -5.72
C ALA A 65 3.02 18.75 -5.45
N TYR A 66 2.02 18.27 -6.19
CA TYR A 66 1.52 16.89 -6.08
C TYR A 66 2.61 15.84 -6.33
N GLU A 67 3.38 15.99 -7.39
CA GLU A 67 4.45 15.02 -7.72
C GLU A 67 5.56 15.03 -6.66
N LYS A 68 5.87 16.19 -6.07
CA LYS A 68 6.82 16.30 -4.97
C LYS A 68 6.34 15.55 -3.73
N GLU A 69 5.10 15.80 -3.30
CA GLU A 69 4.52 15.13 -2.13
C GLU A 69 4.36 13.62 -2.36
N LYS A 70 3.81 13.23 -3.52
CA LYS A 70 3.68 11.81 -3.89
C LYS A 70 5.02 11.09 -3.78
N ARG A 71 6.09 11.69 -4.28
CA ARG A 71 7.42 11.11 -4.24
C ARG A 71 7.95 10.97 -2.81
N ALA A 72 7.78 11.97 -1.97
CA ALA A 72 8.16 11.89 -0.57
C ALA A 72 7.46 10.71 0.12
N LEU A 73 6.15 10.56 -0.10
CA LEU A 73 5.39 9.43 0.43
C LEU A 73 5.82 8.07 -0.13
N GLN A 74 6.19 7.99 -1.41
CA GLN A 74 6.68 6.76 -2.03
C GLN A 74 8.03 6.32 -1.45
N ILE A 75 8.90 7.25 -1.07
CA ILE A 75 10.13 6.95 -0.35
C ILE A 75 9.82 6.37 1.05
N GLU A 76 8.87 6.92 1.77
CA GLU A 76 8.45 6.38 3.07
C GLU A 76 7.82 4.97 2.93
N LEU A 77 7.08 4.72 1.86
CA LEU A 77 6.56 3.37 1.57
C LEU A 77 7.66 2.35 1.31
N LEU A 78 8.74 2.73 0.64
CA LEU A 78 9.91 1.86 0.46
C LEU A 78 10.58 1.55 1.80
N LYS A 79 10.76 2.56 2.66
CA LYS A 79 11.28 2.35 4.02
C LYS A 79 10.38 1.41 4.83
N LEU A 80 9.06 1.58 4.73
CA LEU A 80 8.08 0.70 5.34
C LEU A 80 8.23 -0.75 4.85
N GLN A 81 8.40 -0.95 3.54
CA GLN A 81 8.60 -2.29 2.98
C GLN A 81 9.88 -2.94 3.50
N LEU A 82 10.99 -2.20 3.55
CA LEU A 82 12.26 -2.68 4.09
C LEU A 82 12.13 -3.03 5.58
N TRP A 83 11.47 -2.18 6.34
CA TRP A 83 11.21 -2.44 7.75
C TRP A 83 10.34 -3.68 7.95
N ALA A 84 9.24 -3.82 7.22
CA ALA A 84 8.39 -4.99 7.29
C ALA A 84 9.18 -6.27 6.99
N LYS A 85 10.00 -6.26 5.94
CA LYS A 85 10.86 -7.38 5.56
C LYS A 85 11.89 -7.73 6.63
N SER A 86 12.55 -6.73 7.22
CA SER A 86 13.60 -6.95 8.23
C SER A 86 13.06 -7.40 9.58
N THR A 87 11.83 -7.02 9.91
CA THR A 87 11.19 -7.32 11.20
C THR A 87 10.18 -8.48 11.13
N GLY A 88 9.87 -8.97 9.91
CA GLY A 88 8.87 -10.02 9.71
C GLY A 88 7.43 -9.54 9.95
N GLN A 89 7.17 -8.24 9.93
CA GLN A 89 5.83 -7.69 10.13
C GLN A 89 4.92 -8.04 8.95
N LYS A 90 3.64 -8.24 9.25
CA LYS A 90 2.59 -8.54 8.28
C LYS A 90 1.74 -7.28 8.11
N ILE A 91 1.68 -6.75 6.90
CA ILE A 91 0.94 -5.52 6.63
C ILE A 91 -0.18 -5.84 5.64
N LEU A 92 -1.42 -5.55 6.04
CA LEU A 92 -2.59 -5.66 5.19
C LEU A 92 -3.23 -4.27 5.04
N ILE A 93 -3.31 -3.78 3.81
CA ILE A 93 -3.95 -2.51 3.47
C ILE A 93 -5.22 -2.82 2.67
N ILE A 94 -6.36 -2.34 3.16
CA ILE A 94 -7.65 -2.58 2.55
C ILE A 94 -8.16 -1.29 1.93
N PHE A 95 -8.46 -1.32 0.63
CA PHE A 95 -9.05 -0.21 -0.10
C PHE A 95 -10.54 -0.47 -0.32
N GLU A 96 -11.37 0.29 0.36
CA GLU A 96 -12.81 0.23 0.25
C GLU A 96 -13.37 1.54 -0.34
N GLY A 97 -14.57 1.47 -0.85
CA GLY A 97 -15.29 2.61 -1.39
C GLY A 97 -16.10 2.24 -2.62
N ARG A 98 -17.04 3.13 -2.98
CA ARG A 98 -17.89 2.96 -4.15
C ARG A 98 -17.11 2.97 -5.46
N ASP A 99 -17.75 2.58 -6.54
CA ASP A 99 -17.12 2.61 -7.87
C ASP A 99 -16.73 4.04 -8.26
N ALA A 100 -15.65 4.13 -9.02
CA ALA A 100 -15.03 5.40 -9.44
C ALA A 100 -14.50 6.28 -8.29
N ALA A 101 -14.39 5.78 -7.06
CA ALA A 101 -13.83 6.53 -5.92
C ALA A 101 -12.31 6.70 -5.96
N GLY A 102 -11.63 6.16 -6.97
CA GLY A 102 -10.18 6.30 -7.14
C GLY A 102 -9.33 5.20 -6.51
N LYS A 103 -9.93 4.09 -6.01
CA LYS A 103 -9.20 2.97 -5.38
C LYS A 103 -8.02 2.47 -6.22
N GLY A 104 -8.28 2.04 -7.45
CA GLY A 104 -7.23 1.52 -8.33
C GLY A 104 -6.13 2.54 -8.63
N GLY A 105 -6.47 3.83 -8.74
CA GLY A 105 -5.50 4.91 -8.88
C GLY A 105 -4.61 5.05 -7.64
N SER A 106 -5.17 4.92 -6.44
CA SER A 106 -4.42 4.95 -5.19
C SER A 106 -3.52 3.73 -5.05
N ILE A 107 -4.04 2.53 -5.28
CA ILE A 107 -3.28 1.27 -5.24
C ILE A 107 -2.08 1.35 -6.19
N LYS A 108 -2.29 1.84 -7.42
CA LYS A 108 -1.20 2.02 -8.39
C LYS A 108 -0.09 2.94 -7.86
N ARG A 109 -0.43 4.04 -7.17
CA ARG A 109 0.58 4.94 -6.61
C ARG A 109 1.30 4.36 -5.41
N PHE A 110 0.62 3.57 -4.61
CA PHE A 110 1.23 2.82 -3.52
C PHE A 110 2.27 1.82 -4.01
N THR A 111 1.94 1.07 -5.07
CA THR A 111 2.77 -0.04 -5.55
C THR A 111 3.80 0.34 -6.59
N GLU A 112 3.76 1.58 -7.11
CA GLU A 112 4.55 2.04 -8.27
C GLU A 112 6.05 1.78 -8.12
N HIS A 113 6.58 1.87 -6.89
CA HIS A 113 8.00 1.69 -6.59
C HIS A 113 8.29 0.58 -5.59
N LEU A 114 7.27 -0.12 -5.09
CA LEU A 114 7.48 -1.24 -4.19
C LEU A 114 8.00 -2.47 -4.93
N ASN A 115 8.87 -3.22 -4.27
CA ASN A 115 9.33 -4.49 -4.79
C ASN A 115 8.18 -5.51 -4.82
N PRO A 116 7.79 -6.03 -6.00
CA PRO A 116 6.65 -6.94 -6.14
C PRO A 116 6.84 -8.30 -5.44
N ARG A 117 8.07 -8.64 -5.05
CA ARG A 117 8.33 -9.86 -4.25
C ARG A 117 7.90 -9.73 -2.80
N GLY A 118 7.76 -8.51 -2.29
CA GLY A 118 7.35 -8.25 -0.90
C GLY A 118 6.08 -7.41 -0.79
N ALA A 119 5.49 -7.00 -1.91
CA ALA A 119 4.24 -6.27 -1.96
C ALA A 119 3.39 -6.79 -3.12
N ARG A 120 2.14 -7.13 -2.87
CA ARG A 120 1.22 -7.63 -3.91
C ARG A 120 -0.17 -7.05 -3.76
N VAL A 121 -0.84 -6.92 -4.88
CA VAL A 121 -2.24 -6.48 -4.96
C VAL A 121 -3.13 -7.71 -5.10
N VAL A 122 -4.22 -7.73 -4.36
CA VAL A 122 -5.26 -8.76 -4.42
C VAL A 122 -6.57 -8.08 -4.78
N ALA A 123 -7.11 -8.41 -5.93
CA ALA A 123 -8.44 -8.01 -6.40
C ALA A 123 -9.21 -9.29 -6.73
N LEU A 124 -10.16 -9.66 -5.89
CA LEU A 124 -10.95 -10.86 -6.11
C LEU A 124 -12.17 -10.53 -6.97
N GLU A 125 -12.40 -11.34 -7.98
CA GLU A 125 -13.61 -11.29 -8.80
C GLU A 125 -14.84 -11.76 -8.01
N LYS A 126 -16.01 -11.79 -8.67
CA LYS A 126 -17.21 -12.39 -8.08
C LYS A 126 -16.93 -13.83 -7.63
N PRO A 127 -17.51 -14.28 -6.50
CA PRO A 127 -17.35 -15.66 -6.05
C PRO A 127 -17.81 -16.65 -7.12
N THR A 128 -17.04 -17.68 -7.33
CA THR A 128 -17.45 -18.84 -8.14
C THR A 128 -18.55 -19.62 -7.44
N ASP A 129 -19.26 -20.48 -8.17
CA ASP A 129 -20.32 -21.32 -7.58
C ASP A 129 -19.78 -22.19 -6.44
N ILE A 130 -18.55 -22.67 -6.54
CA ILE A 130 -17.88 -23.41 -5.47
C ILE A 130 -17.63 -22.51 -4.26
N GLU A 131 -17.09 -21.31 -4.47
CA GLU A 131 -16.82 -20.37 -3.40
C GLU A 131 -18.07 -19.89 -2.67
N GLN A 132 -19.22 -19.85 -3.35
CA GLN A 132 -20.53 -19.52 -2.74
C GLN A 132 -21.00 -20.55 -1.72
N THR A 133 -20.57 -21.81 -1.85
CA THR A 133 -20.86 -22.90 -0.88
C THR A 133 -19.89 -22.97 0.28
N GLN A 134 -18.83 -22.18 0.24
CA GLN A 134 -17.78 -22.15 1.25
C GLN A 134 -18.04 -21.08 2.31
N TRP A 135 -17.32 -21.18 3.42
CA TRP A 135 -17.29 -20.10 4.39
C TRP A 135 -16.82 -18.80 3.72
N TYR A 136 -17.56 -17.71 3.90
CA TYR A 136 -17.35 -16.44 3.19
C TYR A 136 -15.90 -15.92 3.23
N PHE A 137 -15.23 -16.03 4.39
CA PHE A 137 -13.84 -15.59 4.55
C PHE A 137 -12.82 -16.51 3.88
N GLN A 138 -13.17 -17.74 3.53
CA GLN A 138 -12.23 -18.74 3.04
C GLN A 138 -11.47 -18.26 1.80
N ARG A 139 -12.14 -17.55 0.90
CA ARG A 139 -11.53 -16.98 -0.30
C ARG A 139 -10.50 -15.87 -0.02
N TYR A 140 -10.59 -15.20 1.13
CA TYR A 140 -9.69 -14.11 1.51
C TYR A 140 -8.48 -14.60 2.32
N ILE A 141 -8.64 -15.62 3.15
CA ILE A 141 -7.61 -16.10 4.10
C ILE A 141 -6.32 -16.49 3.39
N LYS A 142 -6.41 -17.17 2.24
CA LYS A 142 -5.23 -17.58 1.45
C LYS A 142 -4.40 -16.40 0.93
N HIS A 143 -4.95 -15.20 0.95
CA HIS A 143 -4.31 -13.97 0.47
C HIS A 143 -3.78 -13.08 1.59
N LEU A 144 -3.92 -13.48 2.85
CA LEU A 144 -3.36 -12.71 3.96
C LEU A 144 -1.83 -12.68 3.90
N PRO A 145 -1.19 -11.62 4.42
CA PRO A 145 0.26 -11.46 4.33
C PRO A 145 1.01 -12.49 5.17
N SER A 146 2.10 -13.01 4.63
CA SER A 146 3.15 -13.70 5.36
C SER A 146 4.09 -12.72 6.08
N GLY A 147 4.99 -13.22 6.92
CA GLY A 147 6.00 -12.36 7.57
C GLY A 147 6.86 -11.61 6.53
N GLY A 148 6.94 -10.29 6.66
CA GLY A 148 7.69 -9.44 5.74
C GLY A 148 6.93 -9.03 4.47
N GLU A 149 5.65 -9.38 4.35
CA GLU A 149 4.81 -9.02 3.20
C GLU A 149 3.90 -7.82 3.46
N ILE A 150 3.66 -7.06 2.39
CA ILE A 150 2.61 -6.06 2.29
C ILE A 150 1.57 -6.55 1.28
N VAL A 151 0.33 -6.69 1.70
CA VAL A 151 -0.79 -7.04 0.83
C VAL A 151 -1.75 -5.87 0.74
N LEU A 152 -2.08 -5.46 -0.49
CA LEU A 152 -3.07 -4.43 -0.77
C LEU A 152 -4.31 -5.09 -1.35
N MET A 153 -5.44 -4.99 -0.67
CA MET A 153 -6.71 -5.53 -1.17
C MET A 153 -7.53 -4.43 -1.84
N ASP A 154 -7.84 -4.60 -3.12
CA ASP A 154 -8.86 -3.82 -3.80
C ASP A 154 -10.22 -4.46 -3.54
N ARG A 155 -10.94 -3.92 -2.59
CA ARG A 155 -12.09 -4.50 -1.89
C ARG A 155 -11.71 -5.71 -1.02
N SER A 156 -12.54 -6.01 -0.05
CA SER A 156 -12.30 -7.08 0.90
C SER A 156 -13.61 -7.73 1.34
N TRP A 157 -13.56 -8.48 2.43
CA TRP A 157 -14.73 -9.03 3.11
C TRP A 157 -15.72 -7.96 3.58
N TYR A 158 -15.34 -6.70 3.68
CA TYR A 158 -16.27 -5.60 4.00
C TYR A 158 -17.33 -5.37 2.92
N ASN A 159 -17.17 -5.92 1.71
CA ASN A 159 -18.23 -5.96 0.72
C ASN A 159 -19.52 -6.55 1.29
N ARG A 160 -19.43 -7.55 2.18
CA ARG A 160 -20.57 -8.20 2.83
C ARG A 160 -21.36 -7.22 3.69
N ALA A 161 -20.65 -6.39 4.46
CA ALA A 161 -21.28 -5.39 5.33
C ALA A 161 -21.81 -4.15 4.57
N GLY A 162 -21.28 -3.89 3.39
CA GLY A 162 -21.58 -2.73 2.56
C GLY A 162 -22.42 -3.08 1.32
N VAL A 163 -21.74 -3.14 0.18
CA VAL A 163 -22.38 -3.22 -1.13
C VAL A 163 -23.26 -4.46 -1.30
N GLU A 164 -22.85 -5.61 -0.80
CA GLU A 164 -23.62 -6.85 -0.96
C GLU A 164 -24.96 -6.78 -0.22
N ARG A 165 -24.97 -6.18 0.97
CA ARG A 165 -26.20 -5.99 1.75
C ARG A 165 -27.11 -4.94 1.13
N VAL A 166 -26.56 -3.81 0.71
CA VAL A 166 -27.33 -2.71 0.10
C VAL A 166 -27.97 -3.14 -1.22
N MET A 167 -27.26 -3.92 -2.03
CA MET A 167 -27.72 -4.40 -3.33
C MET A 167 -28.51 -5.71 -3.25
N GLY A 168 -28.70 -6.27 -2.06
CA GLY A 168 -29.44 -7.52 -1.89
C GLY A 168 -28.73 -8.78 -2.41
N TYR A 169 -27.41 -8.74 -2.54
CA TYR A 169 -26.61 -9.88 -2.99
C TYR A 169 -26.32 -10.91 -1.89
N CYS A 170 -26.68 -10.61 -0.65
CA CYS A 170 -26.59 -11.55 0.47
C CYS A 170 -27.88 -11.54 1.30
N THR A 171 -28.19 -12.71 1.89
CA THR A 171 -29.30 -12.84 2.86
C THR A 171 -28.94 -12.15 4.17
N GLN A 172 -29.95 -11.73 4.93
CA GLN A 172 -29.79 -11.37 6.35
C GLN A 172 -29.68 -12.70 7.11
N ALA A 173 -28.46 -13.14 7.35
CA ALA A 173 -28.18 -14.25 8.25
C ALA A 173 -27.58 -13.69 9.53
#